data_03d1d3bb52aaf625f08f01ba15996768
#
_entry.id   03d1d3bb52aaf625f08f01ba15996768
#
_cell.length_a   1.000
_cell.length_b   1.000
_cell.length_c   1.000
_cell.angle_alpha   90.00
_cell.angle_beta   90.00
_cell.angle_gamma   90.00
#
_symmetry.space_group_name_H-M   'P 1'
#
loop_
_entity.id
_entity.type
_entity.pdbx_description
1 polymer ?
#
loop_
_entity_poly.entity_id
_entity_poly.type
_entity_poly.pdbx_seq_one_letter_code
_entity_poly.pdbx_strand_id
1 'polypeptide(L)'
;TGYPRNDVLFAKNNEKDITDIKKKLGISPEKKVIMYAPTWRVRNQFNMKIDIQELKKQIQDDYVLMLRIHPFAVKGLKEDLLDEFVINVSNYPSVEELYLASDIVITDYSSVMFDYAILNRPMLFFTYDLEDYRDTLRGFNFDFVAEAPGPLLKTSDEVIQSIVNIDKVAQEHDEALQKFRKKFCEYEKGTASEQIFQRVMQNQ
;
A
#
# COMPACT_ATOMS: atom_id res chain seq x y z
N THR A 1 -20.64 -5.82 -7.94
CA THR A 1 -20.94 -4.71 -7.02
C THR A 1 -19.69 -4.01 -6.48
N GLY A 2 -18.51 -4.62 -6.58
CA GLY A 2 -17.35 -4.21 -5.82
C GLY A 2 -17.38 -4.69 -4.35
N TYR A 3 -16.42 -4.23 -3.54
CA TYR A 3 -16.30 -4.57 -2.12
C TYR A 3 -16.85 -3.43 -1.24
N PRO A 4 -17.82 -3.71 -0.31
CA PRO A 4 -18.36 -2.70 0.60
C PRO A 4 -17.31 -1.92 1.40
N ARG A 5 -16.22 -2.59 1.82
CA ARG A 5 -15.13 -1.95 2.54
C ARG A 5 -14.46 -0.81 1.76
N ASN A 6 -14.49 -0.90 0.42
CA ASN A 6 -13.85 0.08 -0.45
C ASN A 6 -14.71 1.32 -0.72
N ASP A 7 -16.00 1.32 -0.36
CA ASP A 7 -16.87 2.49 -0.53
C ASP A 7 -16.30 3.74 0.18
N VAL A 8 -15.64 3.56 1.32
CA VAL A 8 -15.01 4.64 2.07
C VAL A 8 -13.87 5.32 1.30
N LEU A 9 -13.18 4.58 0.41
CA LEU A 9 -12.10 5.14 -0.42
C LEU A 9 -12.65 6.19 -1.41
N PHE A 10 -13.89 6.06 -1.84
CA PHE A 10 -14.56 7.07 -2.69
C PHE A 10 -15.12 8.20 -1.85
N ALA A 11 -15.76 7.89 -0.73
CA ALA A 11 -16.43 8.86 0.11
C ALA A 11 -15.47 9.85 0.80
N LYS A 12 -14.29 9.36 1.20
CA LYS A 12 -13.31 10.14 1.99
C LYS A 12 -12.02 10.50 1.24
N ASN A 13 -11.92 10.26 -0.05
CA ASN A 13 -10.76 10.66 -0.85
C ASN A 13 -10.83 12.17 -1.21
N ASN A 14 -10.77 13.00 -0.19
CA ASN A 14 -10.73 14.44 -0.30
C ASN A 14 -9.76 15.04 0.73
N GLU A 15 -9.29 16.26 0.48
CA GLU A 15 -8.24 16.92 1.27
C GLU A 15 -8.59 17.02 2.76
N LYS A 16 -9.85 17.35 3.11
CA LYS A 16 -10.29 17.50 4.49
C LYS A 16 -10.18 16.18 5.25
N ASP A 17 -10.78 15.10 4.72
CA ASP A 17 -10.79 13.80 5.40
C ASP A 17 -9.37 13.22 5.49
N ILE A 18 -8.54 13.37 4.44
CA ILE A 18 -7.14 12.93 4.44
C ILE A 18 -6.34 13.69 5.51
N THR A 19 -6.52 15.01 5.61
CA THR A 19 -5.88 15.83 6.65
C THR A 19 -6.28 15.38 8.05
N ASP A 20 -7.56 15.09 8.28
CA ASP A 20 -8.07 14.63 9.57
C ASP A 20 -7.52 13.23 9.91
N ILE A 21 -7.37 12.35 8.93
CA ILE A 21 -6.73 11.04 9.12
C ILE A 21 -5.24 11.20 9.47
N LYS A 22 -4.48 12.02 8.72
CA LYS A 22 -3.07 12.30 9.04
C LYS A 22 -2.91 12.82 10.47
N LYS A 23 -3.76 13.75 10.93
CA LYS A 23 -3.75 14.24 12.31
C LYS A 23 -4.00 13.14 13.34
N LYS A 24 -4.97 12.24 13.11
CA LYS A 24 -5.22 11.08 14.00
C LYS A 24 -4.00 10.16 14.11
N LEU A 25 -3.21 10.06 13.04
CA LEU A 25 -1.98 9.27 12.99
C LEU A 25 -0.76 10.01 13.59
N GLY A 26 -0.91 11.26 14.02
CA GLY A 26 0.18 12.10 14.50
C GLY A 26 1.10 12.62 13.40
N ILE A 27 0.63 12.60 12.13
CA ILE A 27 1.39 13.03 10.97
C ILE A 27 1.03 14.48 10.63
N SER A 28 2.03 15.32 10.38
CA SER A 28 1.80 16.67 9.85
C SER A 28 1.09 16.60 8.51
N PRO A 29 0.05 17.41 8.27
CA PRO A 29 -0.66 17.47 6.98
C PRO A 29 0.27 17.72 5.78
N GLU A 30 1.33 18.48 5.98
CA GLU A 30 2.29 18.86 4.93
C GLU A 30 3.20 17.70 4.50
N LYS A 31 3.35 16.66 5.32
CA LYS A 31 4.18 15.50 5.00
C LYS A 31 3.46 14.61 4.00
N LYS A 32 4.20 14.15 2.99
CA LYS A 32 3.80 13.00 2.19
C LYS A 32 3.97 11.70 2.98
N VAL A 33 3.17 10.71 2.67
CA VAL A 33 3.15 9.47 3.44
C VAL A 33 3.45 8.27 2.55
N ILE A 34 4.41 7.47 2.95
CA ILE A 34 4.72 6.18 2.36
C ILE A 34 4.20 5.10 3.30
N MET A 35 3.39 4.17 2.81
CA MET A 35 3.02 2.97 3.57
C MET A 35 3.79 1.76 3.06
N TYR A 36 4.57 1.13 3.93
CA TYR A 36 5.20 -0.17 3.66
C TYR A 36 4.37 -1.30 4.26
N ALA A 37 3.78 -2.12 3.39
CA ALA A 37 2.87 -3.21 3.74
C ALA A 37 3.33 -4.53 3.12
N PRO A 38 4.40 -5.18 3.63
CA PRO A 38 4.92 -6.43 3.10
C PRO A 38 4.01 -7.62 3.44
N THR A 39 3.94 -8.60 2.54
CA THR A 39 3.31 -9.88 2.81
C THR A 39 4.07 -10.65 3.89
N TRP A 40 3.34 -11.23 4.84
CA TRP A 40 3.93 -12.07 5.87
C TRP A 40 4.52 -13.36 5.30
N ARG A 41 5.71 -13.74 5.81
CA ARG A 41 6.40 -15.00 5.50
C ARG A 41 6.32 -15.94 6.69
N VAL A 42 5.66 -17.09 6.52
CA VAL A 42 5.39 -18.07 7.58
C VAL A 42 6.64 -18.54 8.32
N ARG A 43 7.77 -18.59 7.63
CA ARG A 43 9.02 -19.15 8.18
C ARG A 43 9.98 -18.14 8.79
N ASN A 44 9.72 -16.85 8.61
CA ASN A 44 10.65 -15.80 9.00
C ASN A 44 10.00 -14.75 9.89
N GLN A 45 10.69 -14.35 10.96
CA GLN A 45 10.38 -13.10 11.65
C GLN A 45 10.51 -11.94 10.67
N PHE A 46 9.74 -10.87 10.89
CA PHE A 46 9.88 -9.66 10.09
C PHE A 46 11.33 -9.17 10.15
N ASN A 47 11.92 -8.99 8.98
CA ASN A 47 13.23 -8.39 8.83
C ASN A 47 13.11 -7.24 7.82
N MET A 48 13.35 -6.03 8.28
CA MET A 48 13.40 -4.86 7.43
C MET A 48 14.50 -5.04 6.37
N LYS A 49 14.10 -5.03 5.11
CA LYS A 49 15.02 -5.20 3.96
C LYS A 49 15.37 -3.87 3.30
N ILE A 50 14.59 -2.82 3.58
CA ILE A 50 14.87 -1.46 3.12
C ILE A 50 15.87 -0.83 4.11
N ASP A 51 16.92 -0.21 3.61
CA ASP A 51 17.82 0.61 4.43
C ASP A 51 17.11 1.89 4.85
N ILE A 52 16.53 1.84 6.06
CA ILE A 52 15.75 2.95 6.62
C ILE A 52 16.63 4.17 6.90
N GLN A 53 17.89 3.96 7.28
CA GLN A 53 18.79 5.07 7.56
C GLN A 53 19.15 5.84 6.30
N GLU A 54 19.40 5.11 5.20
CA GLU A 54 19.65 5.75 3.92
C GLU A 54 18.40 6.43 3.36
N LEU A 55 17.24 5.75 3.44
CA LEU A 55 15.95 6.34 3.04
C LEU A 55 15.69 7.66 3.81
N LYS A 56 15.83 7.63 5.14
CA LYS A 56 15.61 8.78 6.02
C LYS A 56 16.48 9.96 5.61
N LYS A 57 17.77 9.78 5.36
CA LYS A 57 18.68 10.85 4.92
C LYS A 57 18.18 11.60 3.68
N GLN A 58 17.51 10.87 2.77
CA GLN A 58 17.13 11.45 1.49
C GLN A 58 15.76 12.14 1.49
N ILE A 59 14.81 11.67 2.35
CA ILE A 59 13.41 12.10 2.21
C ILE A 59 12.72 12.52 3.52
N GLN A 60 13.36 12.46 4.68
CA GLN A 60 12.70 12.73 5.97
C GLN A 60 12.07 14.13 6.08
N ASP A 61 12.57 15.10 5.31
CA ASP A 61 12.06 16.47 5.37
C ASP A 61 10.66 16.58 4.74
N ASP A 62 10.33 15.70 3.77
CA ASP A 62 9.08 15.73 3.03
C ASP A 62 8.15 14.57 3.36
N TYR A 63 8.67 13.44 3.87
CA TYR A 63 7.93 12.19 4.02
C TYR A 63 7.89 11.65 5.44
N VAL A 64 6.88 10.80 5.69
CA VAL A 64 6.78 9.88 6.83
C VAL A 64 6.58 8.47 6.29
N LEU A 65 7.24 7.48 6.90
CA LEU A 65 7.09 6.06 6.58
C LEU A 65 6.17 5.37 7.60
N MET A 66 5.02 4.90 7.16
CA MET A 66 4.12 4.05 7.93
C MET A 66 4.49 2.58 7.72
N LEU A 67 4.72 1.84 8.79
CA LEU A 67 4.93 0.39 8.75
C LEU A 67 3.62 -0.34 9.08
N ARG A 68 3.05 -1.03 8.09
CA ARG A 68 1.87 -1.90 8.26
C ARG A 68 2.29 -3.35 8.15
N ILE A 69 2.78 -3.91 9.24
CA ILE A 69 3.32 -5.27 9.33
C ILE A 69 2.23 -6.21 9.83
N HIS A 70 2.18 -7.43 9.30
CA HIS A 70 1.22 -8.42 9.75
C HIS A 70 1.38 -8.69 11.26
N PRO A 71 0.29 -8.81 12.06
CA PRO A 71 0.34 -8.96 13.52
C PRO A 71 1.28 -10.08 14.01
N PHE A 72 1.37 -11.19 13.29
CA PHE A 72 2.28 -12.29 13.64
C PHE A 72 3.77 -11.95 13.44
N ALA A 73 4.07 -10.93 12.66
CA ALA A 73 5.44 -10.52 12.37
C ALA A 73 5.89 -9.28 13.18
N VAL A 74 4.97 -8.56 13.81
CA VAL A 74 5.25 -7.32 14.57
C VAL A 74 6.28 -7.53 15.69
N LYS A 75 6.30 -8.72 16.31
CA LYS A 75 7.30 -9.05 17.35
C LYS A 75 8.76 -8.98 16.88
N GLY A 76 8.99 -9.04 15.58
CA GLY A 76 10.31 -8.87 14.97
C GLY A 76 10.68 -7.43 14.64
N LEU A 77 9.75 -6.48 14.82
CA LEU A 77 10.03 -5.07 14.63
C LEU A 77 10.85 -4.53 15.79
N LYS A 78 12.01 -3.99 15.49
CA LYS A 78 12.87 -3.35 16.48
C LYS A 78 12.33 -1.96 16.82
N GLU A 79 12.18 -1.67 18.12
CA GLU A 79 11.67 -0.39 18.59
C GLU A 79 12.60 0.80 18.25
N ASP A 80 13.89 0.55 18.12
CA ASP A 80 14.89 1.55 17.74
C ASP A 80 14.77 2.05 16.29
N LEU A 81 13.94 1.38 15.47
CA LEU A 81 13.57 1.85 14.14
C LEU A 81 12.49 2.93 14.15
N LEU A 82 11.74 3.05 15.26
CA LEU A 82 10.58 3.94 15.34
C LEU A 82 10.99 5.32 15.84
N ASP A 83 10.58 6.34 15.10
CA ASP A 83 10.81 7.74 15.43
C ASP A 83 9.76 8.64 14.74
N GLU A 84 10.05 9.93 14.57
CA GLU A 84 9.16 10.86 13.88
C GLU A 84 9.02 10.58 12.37
N PHE A 85 10.03 9.92 11.76
CA PHE A 85 10.01 9.53 10.35
C PHE A 85 9.36 8.16 10.14
N VAL A 86 9.56 7.20 11.05
CA VAL A 86 9.05 5.83 10.96
C VAL A 86 8.01 5.56 12.03
N ILE A 87 6.76 5.38 11.66
CA ILE A 87 5.67 5.08 12.59
C ILE A 87 5.09 3.68 12.37
N ASN A 88 4.80 2.97 13.45
CA ASN A 88 4.18 1.66 13.40
C ASN A 88 2.65 1.78 13.43
N VAL A 89 2.00 1.43 12.32
CA VAL A 89 0.54 1.42 12.16
C VAL A 89 -0.05 0.01 12.06
N SER A 90 0.71 -1.02 12.46
CA SER A 90 0.30 -2.42 12.32
C SER A 90 -1.00 -2.77 13.04
N ASN A 91 -1.29 -2.10 14.15
CA ASN A 91 -2.50 -2.29 14.94
C ASN A 91 -3.60 -1.24 14.65
N TYR A 92 -3.39 -0.35 13.68
CA TYR A 92 -4.43 0.63 13.33
C TYR A 92 -5.66 -0.09 12.74
N PRO A 93 -6.88 0.20 13.21
CA PRO A 93 -8.05 -0.63 12.91
C PRO A 93 -8.53 -0.55 11.45
N SER A 94 -8.40 0.61 10.81
CA SER A 94 -8.86 0.80 9.43
C SER A 94 -7.68 0.88 8.46
N VAL A 95 -7.52 -0.15 7.63
CA VAL A 95 -6.52 -0.13 6.56
C VAL A 95 -6.91 0.87 5.47
N GLU A 96 -8.19 1.11 5.27
CA GLU A 96 -8.70 2.07 4.28
C GLU A 96 -8.31 3.51 4.65
N GLU A 97 -8.33 3.87 5.94
CA GLU A 97 -7.82 5.17 6.40
C GLU A 97 -6.29 5.29 6.16
N LEU A 98 -5.54 4.19 6.33
CA LEU A 98 -4.13 4.19 6.00
C LEU A 98 -3.89 4.35 4.49
N TYR A 99 -4.70 3.73 3.64
CA TYR A 99 -4.64 3.94 2.18
C TYR A 99 -4.91 5.40 1.82
N LEU A 100 -5.95 6.00 2.39
CA LEU A 100 -6.30 7.41 2.15
C LEU A 100 -5.19 8.37 2.57
N ALA A 101 -4.52 8.11 3.69
CA ALA A 101 -3.39 8.90 4.17
C ALA A 101 -2.13 8.73 3.31
N SER A 102 -1.98 7.60 2.59
CA SER A 102 -0.76 7.26 1.86
C SER A 102 -0.71 7.92 0.48
N ASP A 103 0.40 8.54 0.16
CA ASP A 103 0.71 9.06 -1.18
C ASP A 103 1.38 7.98 -2.04
N ILE A 104 2.12 7.07 -1.41
CA ILE A 104 2.83 5.94 -2.05
C ILE A 104 2.62 4.68 -1.20
N VAL A 105 2.41 3.55 -1.85
CA VAL A 105 2.45 2.24 -1.20
C VAL A 105 3.64 1.42 -1.70
N ILE A 106 4.44 0.91 -0.76
CA ILE A 106 5.43 -0.13 -1.01
C ILE A 106 4.82 -1.45 -0.51
N THR A 107 4.70 -2.41 -1.40
CA THR A 107 4.22 -3.76 -1.04
C THR A 107 5.01 -4.81 -1.82
N ASP A 108 4.53 -6.04 -1.85
CA ASP A 108 5.11 -7.11 -2.65
C ASP A 108 3.97 -7.90 -3.32
N TYR A 109 3.59 -9.06 -2.81
CA TYR A 109 2.58 -9.95 -3.39
C TYR A 109 1.21 -9.84 -2.68
N SER A 110 1.00 -8.76 -1.94
CA SER A 110 -0.17 -8.55 -1.10
C SER A 110 -1.39 -8.11 -1.92
N SER A 111 -2.58 -8.55 -1.48
CA SER A 111 -3.86 -8.07 -2.02
C SER A 111 -4.10 -6.56 -1.80
N VAL A 112 -3.28 -5.89 -1.01
CA VAL A 112 -3.25 -4.42 -0.85
C VAL A 112 -3.26 -3.71 -2.20
N MET A 113 -2.58 -4.28 -3.21
CA MET A 113 -2.50 -3.68 -4.54
C MET A 113 -3.87 -3.47 -5.20
N PHE A 114 -4.84 -4.35 -4.97
CA PHE A 114 -6.17 -4.24 -5.57
C PHE A 114 -6.98 -3.10 -4.95
N ASP A 115 -6.96 -2.99 -3.63
CA ASP A 115 -7.70 -1.95 -2.93
C ASP A 115 -7.04 -0.57 -3.15
N TYR A 116 -5.70 -0.49 -3.05
CA TYR A 116 -4.98 0.77 -3.21
C TYR A 116 -5.02 1.31 -4.66
N ALA A 117 -5.09 0.43 -5.67
CA ALA A 117 -5.23 0.82 -7.08
C ALA A 117 -6.47 1.70 -7.34
N ILE A 118 -7.53 1.57 -6.52
CA ILE A 118 -8.74 2.41 -6.60
C ILE A 118 -8.38 3.90 -6.49
N LEU A 119 -7.40 4.25 -5.64
CA LEU A 119 -6.99 5.63 -5.40
C LEU A 119 -6.17 6.24 -6.53
N ASN A 120 -5.72 5.43 -7.50
CA ASN A 120 -4.91 5.88 -8.64
C ASN A 120 -3.61 6.58 -8.22
N ARG A 121 -2.93 6.05 -7.22
CA ARG A 121 -1.68 6.56 -6.67
C ARG A 121 -0.54 5.57 -6.91
N PRO A 122 0.74 6.02 -6.90
CA PRO A 122 1.90 5.17 -7.15
C PRO A 122 2.01 3.97 -6.21
N MET A 123 2.36 2.81 -6.77
CA MET A 123 2.71 1.59 -6.04
C MET A 123 4.10 1.11 -6.44
N LEU A 124 4.90 0.71 -5.46
CA LEU A 124 6.23 0.12 -5.65
C LEU A 124 6.19 -1.31 -5.14
N PHE A 125 6.66 -2.26 -5.93
CA PHE A 125 6.64 -3.68 -5.58
C PHE A 125 8.05 -4.14 -5.20
N PHE A 126 8.32 -4.28 -3.89
CA PHE A 126 9.60 -4.73 -3.38
C PHE A 126 9.65 -6.26 -3.36
N THR A 127 10.14 -6.84 -4.44
CA THR A 127 10.05 -8.26 -4.80
C THR A 127 11.40 -8.97 -4.71
N TYR A 128 12.16 -8.73 -3.64
CA TYR A 128 13.51 -9.27 -3.42
C TYR A 128 13.56 -10.82 -3.40
N ASP A 129 12.44 -11.49 -3.21
CA ASP A 129 12.30 -12.94 -3.14
C ASP A 129 11.28 -13.49 -4.16
N LEU A 130 11.14 -12.85 -5.32
CA LEU A 130 10.10 -13.14 -6.32
C LEU A 130 10.09 -14.61 -6.75
N GLU A 131 11.26 -15.14 -7.08
CA GLU A 131 11.40 -16.51 -7.55
C GLU A 131 11.01 -17.53 -6.48
N ASP A 132 11.43 -17.31 -5.22
CA ASP A 132 11.07 -18.19 -4.11
C ASP A 132 9.56 -18.11 -3.79
N TYR A 133 8.99 -16.92 -3.82
CA TYR A 133 7.56 -16.75 -3.58
C TYR A 133 6.71 -17.42 -4.67
N ARG A 134 7.07 -17.23 -5.95
CA ARG A 134 6.35 -17.79 -7.09
C ARG A 134 6.42 -19.30 -7.14
N ASP A 135 7.62 -19.87 -6.92
CA ASP A 135 7.88 -21.27 -7.25
C ASP A 135 7.78 -22.20 -6.03
N THR A 136 7.97 -21.66 -4.80
CA THR A 136 8.07 -22.47 -3.58
C THR A 136 7.01 -22.16 -2.55
N LEU A 137 6.60 -20.87 -2.37
CA LEU A 137 5.73 -20.50 -1.26
C LEU A 137 4.24 -20.56 -1.60
N ARG A 138 3.76 -19.76 -2.55
CA ARG A 138 2.31 -19.63 -2.85
C ARG A 138 1.97 -19.52 -4.33
N GLY A 139 2.85 -18.93 -5.16
CA GLY A 139 2.54 -18.59 -6.54
C GLY A 139 1.52 -17.45 -6.68
N PHE A 140 1.06 -17.23 -7.90
CA PHE A 140 0.13 -16.16 -8.27
C PHE A 140 -1.12 -16.70 -8.98
N ASN A 141 -2.25 -16.03 -8.79
CA ASN A 141 -3.50 -16.35 -9.48
C ASN A 141 -3.65 -15.59 -10.81
N PHE A 142 -2.68 -14.75 -11.17
CA PHE A 142 -2.59 -13.99 -12.42
C PHE A 142 -1.11 -13.75 -12.76
N ASP A 143 -0.81 -13.28 -13.94
CA ASP A 143 0.58 -12.97 -14.32
C ASP A 143 1.06 -11.68 -13.65
N PHE A 144 1.48 -11.82 -12.38
CA PHE A 144 1.93 -10.70 -11.57
C PHE A 144 3.09 -9.94 -12.22
N VAL A 145 4.03 -10.65 -12.86
CA VAL A 145 5.22 -10.01 -13.46
C VAL A 145 4.83 -9.12 -14.63
N ALA A 146 3.89 -9.59 -15.45
CA ALA A 146 3.45 -8.83 -16.63
C ALA A 146 2.39 -7.76 -16.30
N GLU A 147 1.64 -7.92 -15.19
CA GLU A 147 0.46 -7.10 -14.91
C GLU A 147 0.60 -6.22 -13.67
N ALA A 148 1.75 -6.23 -12.98
CA ALA A 148 1.97 -5.38 -11.81
C ALA A 148 1.77 -3.89 -12.17
N PRO A 149 1.00 -3.13 -11.36
CA PRO A 149 0.69 -1.73 -11.65
C PRO A 149 1.80 -0.75 -11.21
N GLY A 150 3.04 -1.21 -11.16
CA GLY A 150 4.22 -0.42 -10.77
C GLY A 150 5.50 -1.24 -10.93
N PRO A 151 6.67 -0.65 -10.66
CA PRO A 151 7.96 -1.31 -10.84
C PRO A 151 8.16 -2.49 -9.89
N LEU A 152 8.79 -3.56 -10.38
CA LEU A 152 9.27 -4.68 -9.58
C LEU A 152 10.72 -4.40 -9.17
N LEU A 153 10.96 -4.18 -7.88
CA LEU A 153 12.22 -3.73 -7.31
C LEU A 153 12.82 -4.87 -6.47
N LYS A 154 14.10 -5.13 -6.62
CA LYS A 154 14.77 -6.25 -5.96
C LYS A 154 15.70 -5.83 -4.82
N THR A 155 16.13 -4.57 -4.82
CA THR A 155 17.09 -4.05 -3.85
C THR A 155 16.53 -2.86 -3.08
N SER A 156 17.10 -2.59 -1.90
CA SER A 156 16.78 -1.39 -1.12
C SER A 156 17.07 -0.11 -1.90
N ASP A 157 18.21 -0.09 -2.61
CA ASP A 157 18.61 1.09 -3.39
C ASP A 157 17.61 1.39 -4.52
N GLU A 158 17.10 0.37 -5.22
CA GLU A 158 16.05 0.55 -6.22
C GLU A 158 14.78 1.14 -5.61
N VAL A 159 14.38 0.70 -4.41
CA VAL A 159 13.22 1.26 -3.69
C VAL A 159 13.45 2.73 -3.36
N ILE A 160 14.60 3.07 -2.78
CA ILE A 160 14.96 4.44 -2.39
C ILE A 160 14.98 5.35 -3.63
N GLN A 161 15.64 4.93 -4.69
CA GLN A 161 15.72 5.71 -5.94
C GLN A 161 14.35 5.89 -6.60
N SER A 162 13.47 4.88 -6.51
CA SER A 162 12.10 4.99 -7.02
C SER A 162 11.28 6.02 -6.23
N ILE A 163 11.46 6.10 -4.92
CA ILE A 163 10.78 7.10 -4.07
C ILE A 163 11.29 8.51 -4.38
N VAL A 164 12.61 8.68 -4.45
CA VAL A 164 13.24 9.98 -4.78
C VAL A 164 12.77 10.51 -6.13
N ASN A 165 12.53 9.59 -7.09
CA ASN A 165 12.10 9.93 -8.45
C ASN A 165 10.61 9.58 -8.69
N ILE A 166 9.77 9.65 -7.66
CA ILE A 166 8.42 9.07 -7.70
C ILE A 166 7.54 9.62 -8.82
N ASP A 167 7.65 10.90 -9.15
CA ASP A 167 6.84 11.53 -10.20
C ASP A 167 7.17 10.92 -11.58
N LYS A 168 8.45 10.65 -11.86
CA LYS A 168 8.89 9.96 -13.06
C LYS A 168 8.42 8.52 -13.09
N VAL A 169 8.59 7.80 -11.99
CA VAL A 169 8.15 6.40 -11.85
C VAL A 169 6.64 6.29 -12.05
N ALA A 170 5.87 7.19 -11.46
CA ALA A 170 4.41 7.23 -11.62
C ALA A 170 4.01 7.44 -13.10
N GLN A 171 4.68 8.35 -13.80
CA GLN A 171 4.44 8.60 -15.22
C GLN A 171 4.79 7.38 -16.09
N GLU A 172 5.92 6.72 -15.82
CA GLU A 172 6.38 5.54 -16.57
C GLU A 172 5.44 4.34 -16.40
N HIS A 173 4.75 4.24 -15.24
CA HIS A 173 3.87 3.11 -14.91
C HIS A 173 2.37 3.46 -14.97
N ASP A 174 2.00 4.67 -15.40
CA ASP A 174 0.58 5.06 -15.46
C ASP A 174 -0.25 4.12 -16.33
N GLU A 175 0.23 3.77 -17.54
CA GLU A 175 -0.50 2.85 -18.43
C GLU A 175 -0.74 1.47 -17.78
N ALA A 176 0.26 0.93 -17.06
CA ALA A 176 0.14 -0.34 -16.34
C ALA A 176 -0.90 -0.23 -15.22
N LEU A 177 -0.87 0.87 -14.45
CA LEU A 177 -1.85 1.13 -13.39
C LEU A 177 -3.27 1.26 -13.96
N GLN A 178 -3.47 1.98 -15.08
CA GLN A 178 -4.80 2.09 -15.70
C GLN A 178 -5.32 0.75 -16.22
N LYS A 179 -4.47 -0.08 -16.84
CA LYS A 179 -4.82 -1.45 -17.27
C LYS A 179 -5.22 -2.32 -16.07
N PHE A 180 -4.44 -2.26 -15.00
CA PHE A 180 -4.72 -3.00 -13.75
C PHE A 180 -6.05 -2.58 -13.15
N ARG A 181 -6.31 -1.29 -13.02
CA ARG A 181 -7.57 -0.73 -12.51
C ARG A 181 -8.77 -1.15 -13.37
N LYS A 182 -8.64 -1.09 -14.68
CA LYS A 182 -9.69 -1.54 -15.60
C LYS A 182 -10.02 -3.01 -15.41
N LYS A 183 -9.00 -3.86 -15.19
CA LYS A 183 -9.18 -5.32 -15.03
C LYS A 183 -9.73 -5.70 -13.67
N PHE A 184 -9.21 -5.11 -12.59
CA PHE A 184 -9.46 -5.58 -11.22
C PHE A 184 -10.36 -4.66 -10.40
N CYS A 185 -10.52 -3.39 -10.78
CA CYS A 185 -11.34 -2.42 -10.05
C CYS A 185 -12.60 -1.98 -10.83
N GLU A 186 -12.98 -2.70 -11.89
CA GLU A 186 -14.12 -2.34 -12.77
C GLU A 186 -15.42 -2.11 -12.00
N TYR A 187 -15.66 -2.93 -10.98
CA TYR A 187 -16.88 -2.88 -10.17
C TYR A 187 -16.81 -1.98 -8.94
N GLU A 188 -15.65 -1.39 -8.68
CA GLU A 188 -15.45 -0.45 -7.58
C GLU A 188 -15.98 0.94 -7.97
N LYS A 189 -17.15 1.30 -7.43
CA LYS A 189 -17.88 2.54 -7.74
C LYS A 189 -18.25 3.35 -6.49
N GLY A 190 -17.83 2.90 -5.31
CA GLY A 190 -18.19 3.53 -4.03
C GLY A 190 -19.66 3.36 -3.62
N THR A 191 -20.35 2.38 -4.19
CA THR A 191 -21.77 2.09 -3.96
C THR A 191 -22.06 0.63 -3.69
N ALA A 192 -21.02 -0.15 -3.37
CA ALA A 192 -21.15 -1.60 -3.20
C ALA A 192 -22.08 -1.96 -2.03
N SER A 193 -22.01 -1.24 -0.91
CA SER A 193 -22.88 -1.42 0.26
C SER A 193 -24.34 -1.21 -0.10
N GLU A 194 -24.65 -0.13 -0.80
CA GLU A 194 -26.02 0.20 -1.24
C GLU A 194 -26.54 -0.88 -2.20
N GLN A 195 -25.76 -1.25 -3.21
CA GLN A 195 -26.17 -2.27 -4.19
C GLN A 195 -26.45 -3.62 -3.53
N ILE A 196 -25.64 -4.04 -2.56
CA ILE A 196 -25.86 -5.28 -1.82
C ILE A 196 -27.14 -5.18 -0.98
N PHE A 197 -27.33 -4.07 -0.26
CA PHE A 197 -28.54 -3.83 0.52
C PHE A 197 -29.80 -3.92 -0.34
N GLN A 198 -29.83 -3.23 -1.48
CA GLN A 198 -30.93 -3.26 -2.42
C GLN A 198 -31.26 -4.68 -2.91
N ARG A 199 -30.23 -5.45 -3.28
CA ARG A 199 -30.42 -6.84 -3.73
C ARG A 199 -30.99 -7.76 -2.65
N VAL A 200 -30.55 -7.58 -1.40
CA VAL A 200 -31.05 -8.37 -0.27
C VAL A 200 -32.50 -8.02 0.04
N MET A 201 -32.84 -6.73 0.03
CA MET A 201 -34.21 -6.26 0.35
C MET A 201 -35.23 -6.59 -0.77
N GLN A 202 -34.81 -6.64 -2.03
CA GLN A 202 -35.67 -6.99 -3.15
C GLN A 202 -36.00 -8.48 -3.25
N ASN A 203 -35.23 -9.34 -2.58
CA ASN A 203 -35.41 -10.80 -2.57
C ASN A 203 -36.16 -11.29 -1.31
N GLN A 204 -36.74 -10.41 -0.54
CA GLN A 204 -37.67 -10.68 0.56
C GLN A 204 -39.10 -10.43 0.11
#